data_a9ba19c6553ac2e10c195fc2b8d737e2
#
_entry.id   a9ba19c6553ac2e10c195fc2b8d737e2
#
_cell.length_a   1.000
_cell.length_b   1.000
_cell.length_c   1.000
_cell.angle_alpha   90.00
_cell.angle_beta   90.00
_cell.angle_gamma   90.00
#
_symmetry.space_group_name_H-M   'P 1'
#
loop_
_entity.id
_entity.type
_entity.pdbx_description
1 polymer ?
#
loop_
_entity_poly.entity_id
_entity_poly.type
_entity_poly.pdbx_seq_one_letter_code
_entity_poly.pdbx_strand_id
1 'polypeptide(L)'
;MKNRQSIIAIMLLFALTLSAQGKAKYVFYFIGDGMGVNQVNAAETYLGALQGRIGIEPLCFPSFPYSAFVNTQSATNGVTDSAAGGTALACGQKTKNGTLGMLKDLTTSISSIADWARQSGAAVGITTSVAIDHATPAAFYAHVKERNEQYTIGKQLVESGNDFYAGSDFTIPTDPEYPNGPTLYEEACAKGYTIARGYADYLKRADSGKRMILLQSEEASKTNRYSIPYALDRKDGDLTLTDITRAGIDFLMKKQGEKNGFFMMIEGGKIDWACHANDLAFIPELIDMDNAVRVAYDFYKQHPDETLIIVTADHE
;
A
#
# COMPACT_ATOMS: atom_id res chain seq x y z
N MET A 1 -48.88 3.48 31.23
CA MET A 1 -48.35 4.46 30.25
C MET A 1 -46.89 4.85 30.55
N LYS A 2 -46.48 5.04 31.80
CA LYS A 2 -45.07 5.40 32.15
C LYS A 2 -44.00 4.40 31.66
N ASN A 3 -44.22 3.09 31.74
CA ASN A 3 -43.25 2.08 31.30
C ASN A 3 -43.01 2.03 29.79
N ARG A 4 -43.99 2.38 28.95
CA ARG A 4 -43.81 2.43 27.48
C ARG A 4 -42.96 3.60 27.05
N GLN A 5 -43.08 4.75 27.71
CA GLN A 5 -42.26 5.93 27.43
C GLN A 5 -40.80 5.72 27.82
N SER A 6 -40.52 5.02 28.94
CA SER A 6 -39.16 4.68 29.36
C SER A 6 -38.47 3.69 28.42
N ILE A 7 -39.22 2.69 27.88
CA ILE A 7 -38.66 1.72 26.92
C ILE A 7 -38.34 2.42 25.56
N ILE A 8 -39.20 3.34 25.10
CA ILE A 8 -38.95 4.10 23.87
C ILE A 8 -37.76 5.03 24.04
N ALA A 9 -37.58 5.67 25.20
CA ALA A 9 -36.42 6.52 25.48
C ALA A 9 -35.11 5.71 25.52
N ILE A 10 -35.12 4.50 26.12
CA ILE A 10 -33.97 3.60 26.14
C ILE A 10 -33.63 3.09 24.73
N MET A 11 -34.62 2.73 23.91
CA MET A 11 -34.38 2.33 22.50
C MET A 11 -33.87 3.49 21.64
N LEU A 12 -34.32 4.72 21.87
CA LEU A 12 -33.81 5.92 21.19
C LEU A 12 -32.38 6.25 21.64
N LEU A 13 -32.04 6.09 22.93
CA LEU A 13 -30.65 6.24 23.39
C LEU A 13 -29.74 5.15 22.78
N PHE A 14 -30.19 3.90 22.69
CA PHE A 14 -29.44 2.81 22.06
C PHE A 14 -29.28 3.02 20.55
N ALA A 15 -30.31 3.54 19.87
CA ALA A 15 -30.20 3.88 18.45
C ALA A 15 -29.27 5.05 18.18
N LEU A 16 -29.19 6.03 19.09
CA LEU A 16 -28.24 7.16 19.01
C LEU A 16 -26.81 6.73 19.28
N THR A 17 -26.55 5.71 20.10
CA THR A 17 -25.20 5.17 20.33
C THR A 17 -24.72 4.28 19.18
N LEU A 18 -25.62 3.65 18.43
CA LEU A 18 -25.28 2.86 17.24
C LEU A 18 -24.98 3.72 16.00
N SER A 19 -25.37 4.98 15.97
CA SER A 19 -25.06 5.90 14.87
C SER A 19 -23.76 6.70 15.06
N ALA A 20 -23.04 6.49 16.15
CA ALA A 20 -21.76 7.15 16.45
C ALA A 20 -20.53 6.28 16.14
N GLN A 21 -20.65 5.29 15.26
CA GLN A 21 -19.45 4.72 14.63
C GLN A 21 -18.92 5.74 13.64
N GLY A 22 -17.93 6.53 14.06
CA GLY A 22 -17.22 7.46 13.21
C GLY A 22 -16.70 6.71 11.98
N LYS A 23 -17.00 7.22 10.78
CA LYS A 23 -16.35 6.72 9.56
C LYS A 23 -14.87 7.01 9.70
N ALA A 24 -14.03 5.99 9.48
CA ALA A 24 -12.61 6.22 9.35
C ALA A 24 -12.39 7.22 8.20
N LYS A 25 -11.77 8.35 8.53
CA LYS A 25 -11.45 9.43 7.59
C LYS A 25 -10.09 9.20 6.94
N TYR A 26 -9.17 8.64 7.72
CA TYR A 26 -7.81 8.34 7.30
C TYR A 26 -7.61 6.83 7.38
N VAL A 27 -7.35 6.21 6.24
CA VAL A 27 -7.16 4.76 6.16
C VAL A 27 -5.75 4.47 5.66
N PHE A 28 -4.98 3.77 6.48
CA PHE A 28 -3.71 3.18 6.12
C PHE A 28 -3.88 1.67 5.94
N TYR A 29 -3.48 1.16 4.79
CA TYR A 29 -3.56 -0.24 4.46
C TYR A 29 -2.19 -0.79 4.11
N PHE A 30 -1.52 -1.36 5.10
CA PHE A 30 -0.21 -1.98 4.95
C PHE A 30 -0.33 -3.42 4.49
N ILE A 31 0.42 -3.78 3.45
CA ILE A 31 0.52 -5.15 2.93
C ILE A 31 1.99 -5.53 2.93
N GLY A 32 2.37 -6.50 3.77
CA GLY A 32 3.67 -7.15 3.68
C GLY A 32 3.56 -8.31 2.71
N ASP A 33 4.18 -8.20 1.54
CA ASP A 33 4.21 -9.27 0.54
C ASP A 33 4.93 -10.49 1.10
N GLY A 34 4.26 -11.64 1.12
CA GLY A 34 4.81 -12.87 1.70
C GLY A 34 5.09 -12.80 3.21
N MET A 35 4.49 -11.86 3.93
CA MET A 35 4.73 -11.63 5.36
C MET A 35 3.82 -12.52 6.23
N GLY A 36 4.17 -13.78 6.38
CA GLY A 36 3.48 -14.67 7.28
C GLY A 36 3.89 -14.49 8.75
N VAL A 37 3.23 -15.24 9.63
CA VAL A 37 3.49 -15.20 11.08
C VAL A 37 4.94 -15.58 11.42
N ASN A 38 5.53 -16.49 10.65
CA ASN A 38 6.92 -16.93 10.86
C ASN A 38 7.92 -15.82 10.58
N GLN A 39 7.70 -15.00 9.53
CA GLN A 39 8.52 -13.86 9.19
C GLN A 39 8.47 -12.78 10.28
N VAL A 40 7.27 -12.51 10.82
CA VAL A 40 7.08 -11.58 11.94
C VAL A 40 7.83 -12.06 13.17
N ASN A 41 7.64 -13.33 13.57
CA ASN A 41 8.31 -13.92 14.74
C ASN A 41 9.84 -13.92 14.59
N ALA A 42 10.35 -14.18 13.39
CA ALA A 42 11.79 -14.14 13.12
C ALA A 42 12.36 -12.72 13.30
N ALA A 43 11.66 -11.68 12.82
CA ALA A 43 12.09 -10.29 13.00
C ALA A 43 12.08 -9.88 14.48
N GLU A 44 11.03 -10.22 15.23
CA GLU A 44 10.94 -9.94 16.67
C GLU A 44 12.00 -10.68 17.48
N THR A 45 12.30 -11.93 17.10
CA THR A 45 13.37 -12.73 17.72
C THR A 45 14.75 -12.11 17.44
N TYR A 46 14.99 -11.68 16.19
CA TYR A 46 16.21 -10.99 15.80
C TYR A 46 16.42 -9.70 16.61
N LEU A 47 15.37 -8.87 16.73
CA LEU A 47 15.43 -7.64 17.52
C LEU A 47 15.72 -7.93 19.00
N GLY A 48 15.13 -8.99 19.59
CA GLY A 48 15.45 -9.44 20.94
C GLY A 48 16.91 -9.86 21.09
N ALA A 49 17.44 -10.61 20.11
CA ALA A 49 18.84 -11.06 20.11
C ALA A 49 19.83 -9.90 20.01
N LEU A 50 19.54 -8.84 19.23
CA LEU A 50 20.35 -7.62 19.16
C LEU A 50 20.47 -6.92 20.52
N GLN A 51 19.51 -7.09 21.41
CA GLN A 51 19.52 -6.55 22.79
C GLN A 51 20.15 -7.55 23.79
N GLY A 52 20.72 -8.67 23.32
CA GLY A 52 21.30 -9.70 24.17
C GLY A 52 20.27 -10.49 24.99
N ARG A 53 18.99 -10.50 24.60
CA ARG A 53 17.91 -11.20 25.29
C ARG A 53 17.57 -12.53 24.61
N ILE A 54 17.19 -13.51 25.42
CA ILE A 54 16.46 -14.70 24.96
C ILE A 54 14.99 -14.32 24.95
N GLY A 55 14.37 -14.30 23.77
CA GLY A 55 12.97 -13.89 23.57
C GLY A 55 12.84 -12.85 22.47
N ILE A 56 11.72 -12.19 22.42
CA ILE A 56 11.37 -11.23 21.38
C ILE A 56 11.51 -9.77 21.85
N GLU A 57 11.76 -8.88 20.89
CA GLU A 57 11.45 -7.45 21.00
C GLU A 57 10.29 -7.17 20.04
N PRO A 58 9.10 -6.76 20.54
CA PRO A 58 7.92 -6.64 19.72
C PRO A 58 8.04 -5.55 18.64
N LEU A 59 7.56 -5.87 17.44
CA LEU A 59 7.25 -4.89 16.42
C LEU A 59 6.03 -4.04 16.85
N CYS A 60 5.75 -2.97 16.11
CA CYS A 60 4.65 -2.07 16.43
C CYS A 60 3.29 -2.72 16.18
N PHE A 61 3.08 -3.25 14.97
CA PHE A 61 1.76 -3.70 14.54
C PHE A 61 1.25 -4.99 15.23
N PRO A 62 2.06 -5.96 15.67
CA PRO A 62 1.53 -7.11 16.39
C PRO A 62 0.90 -6.76 17.75
N SER A 63 1.21 -5.57 18.29
CA SER A 63 0.61 -5.06 19.54
C SER A 63 -0.74 -4.36 19.34
N PHE A 64 -1.26 -4.27 18.11
CA PHE A 64 -2.56 -3.65 17.85
C PHE A 64 -3.69 -4.45 18.50
N PRO A 65 -4.76 -3.77 18.99
CA PRO A 65 -5.77 -4.40 19.85
C PRO A 65 -6.67 -5.42 19.14
N TYR A 66 -6.69 -5.42 17.81
CA TYR A 66 -7.52 -6.31 17.01
C TYR A 66 -6.67 -7.14 16.07
N SER A 67 -6.95 -8.43 16.00
CA SER A 67 -6.31 -9.37 15.08
C SER A 67 -7.32 -10.36 14.52
N ALA A 68 -7.05 -10.88 13.31
CA ALA A 68 -7.85 -11.90 12.66
C ALA A 68 -6.97 -12.77 11.78
N PHE A 69 -7.45 -13.98 11.47
CA PHE A 69 -6.84 -14.83 10.47
C PHE A 69 -7.42 -14.55 9.10
N VAL A 70 -6.56 -14.54 8.08
CA VAL A 70 -6.93 -14.38 6.68
C VAL A 70 -6.61 -15.65 5.93
N ASN A 71 -7.54 -16.11 5.09
CA ASN A 71 -7.31 -17.22 4.18
C ASN A 71 -6.85 -16.67 2.82
N THR A 72 -5.61 -16.94 2.45
CA THR A 72 -4.94 -16.36 1.29
C THR A 72 -5.08 -17.15 -0.01
N GLN A 73 -5.61 -18.40 0.00
CA GLN A 73 -5.81 -19.18 -1.22
C GLN A 73 -6.50 -18.36 -2.33
N SER A 74 -6.08 -18.52 -3.57
CA SER A 74 -6.76 -17.89 -4.73
C SER A 74 -8.06 -18.60 -5.10
N ALA A 75 -8.75 -18.12 -6.12
CA ALA A 75 -9.96 -18.78 -6.62
C ALA A 75 -9.67 -20.11 -7.35
N THR A 76 -8.44 -20.35 -7.73
CA THR A 76 -8.04 -21.52 -8.56
C THR A 76 -6.95 -22.37 -7.94
N ASN A 77 -6.22 -21.88 -6.94
CA ASN A 77 -5.08 -22.58 -6.33
C ASN A 77 -5.12 -22.47 -4.81
N GLY A 78 -4.64 -23.53 -4.13
CA GLY A 78 -4.41 -23.52 -2.68
C GLY A 78 -3.31 -22.53 -2.25
N VAL A 79 -2.38 -22.25 -3.16
CA VAL A 79 -1.34 -21.21 -2.98
C VAL A 79 -1.61 -20.07 -3.94
N THR A 80 -1.77 -18.86 -3.42
CA THR A 80 -1.97 -17.66 -4.21
C THR A 80 -0.64 -17.07 -4.69
N ASP A 81 -0.69 -16.14 -5.65
CA ASP A 81 0.37 -15.19 -5.92
C ASP A 81 -0.05 -13.78 -5.50
N SER A 82 0.89 -12.82 -5.53
CA SER A 82 0.62 -11.43 -5.14
C SER A 82 -0.46 -10.76 -6.01
N ALA A 83 -0.64 -11.17 -7.27
CA ALA A 83 -1.68 -10.62 -8.13
C ALA A 83 -3.08 -11.00 -7.64
N ALA A 84 -3.32 -12.28 -7.38
CA ALA A 84 -4.61 -12.77 -6.89
C ALA A 84 -4.83 -12.41 -5.41
N GLY A 85 -3.78 -12.47 -4.57
CA GLY A 85 -3.82 -12.05 -3.17
C GLY A 85 -4.11 -10.55 -3.06
N GLY A 86 -3.36 -9.72 -3.78
CA GLY A 86 -3.58 -8.28 -3.85
C GLY A 86 -4.96 -7.92 -4.38
N THR A 87 -5.45 -8.60 -5.43
CA THR A 87 -6.81 -8.40 -5.94
C THR A 87 -7.87 -8.76 -4.90
N ALA A 88 -7.68 -9.83 -4.13
CA ALA A 88 -8.61 -10.18 -3.06
C ALA A 88 -8.64 -9.11 -1.96
N LEU A 89 -7.49 -8.56 -1.58
CA LEU A 89 -7.36 -7.49 -0.60
C LEU A 89 -7.94 -6.16 -1.13
N ALA A 90 -7.68 -5.82 -2.39
CA ALA A 90 -8.13 -4.57 -3.00
C ALA A 90 -9.61 -4.56 -3.36
N CYS A 91 -10.15 -5.67 -3.85
CA CYS A 91 -11.48 -5.75 -4.45
C CYS A 91 -12.49 -6.61 -3.67
N GLY A 92 -12.04 -7.33 -2.62
CA GLY A 92 -12.89 -8.23 -1.83
C GLY A 92 -13.34 -9.48 -2.59
N GLN A 93 -12.72 -9.80 -3.72
CA GLN A 93 -13.06 -10.93 -4.58
C GLN A 93 -11.82 -11.75 -4.94
N LYS A 94 -11.87 -13.06 -4.73
CA LYS A 94 -10.80 -13.96 -5.13
C LYS A 94 -10.79 -14.17 -6.64
N THR A 95 -9.60 -14.16 -7.23
CA THR A 95 -9.40 -14.37 -8.66
C THR A 95 -8.37 -15.48 -8.95
N LYS A 96 -8.06 -15.71 -10.21
CA LYS A 96 -7.02 -16.63 -10.68
C LYS A 96 -5.63 -16.03 -10.41
N ASN A 97 -4.64 -16.87 -10.08
CA ASN A 97 -3.24 -16.43 -10.00
C ASN A 97 -2.82 -15.71 -11.30
N GLY A 98 -2.06 -14.65 -11.15
CA GLY A 98 -1.60 -13.79 -12.22
C GLY A 98 -2.57 -12.67 -12.62
N THR A 99 -3.83 -12.72 -12.19
CA THR A 99 -4.88 -11.79 -12.63
C THR A 99 -5.02 -10.61 -11.67
N LEU A 100 -5.14 -9.39 -12.22
CA LEU A 100 -5.26 -8.14 -11.46
C LEU A 100 -6.61 -7.46 -11.72
N GLY A 101 -7.32 -7.11 -10.65
CA GLY A 101 -8.54 -6.30 -10.70
C GLY A 101 -9.68 -6.87 -11.55
N MET A 102 -9.68 -8.17 -11.80
CA MET A 102 -10.69 -8.87 -12.60
C MET A 102 -11.18 -10.13 -11.88
N LEU A 103 -12.39 -10.57 -12.18
CA LEU A 103 -12.87 -11.89 -11.75
C LEU A 103 -12.12 -13.02 -12.44
N LYS A 104 -12.25 -14.23 -11.91
CA LYS A 104 -11.62 -15.45 -12.48
C LYS A 104 -12.06 -15.80 -13.91
N ASP A 105 -13.10 -15.15 -14.41
CA ASP A 105 -13.58 -15.29 -15.79
C ASP A 105 -12.70 -14.56 -16.81
N LEU A 106 -11.75 -13.73 -16.34
CA LEU A 106 -10.81 -12.95 -17.15
C LEU A 106 -11.49 -11.95 -18.11
N THR A 107 -12.74 -11.57 -17.82
CA THR A 107 -13.52 -10.66 -18.66
C THR A 107 -14.20 -9.55 -17.85
N THR A 108 -14.49 -9.80 -16.58
CA THR A 108 -15.19 -8.86 -15.70
C THR A 108 -14.21 -8.12 -14.82
N SER A 109 -14.03 -6.82 -15.07
CA SER A 109 -13.26 -5.92 -14.17
C SER A 109 -14.05 -5.64 -12.90
N ILE A 110 -13.35 -5.51 -11.77
CA ILE A 110 -13.92 -5.23 -10.45
C ILE A 110 -13.27 -4.01 -9.83
N SER A 111 -14.08 -3.11 -9.26
CA SER A 111 -13.58 -1.91 -8.59
C SER A 111 -12.85 -2.24 -7.30
N SER A 112 -11.75 -1.54 -7.06
CA SER A 112 -10.99 -1.63 -5.82
C SER A 112 -11.53 -0.70 -4.73
N ILE A 113 -11.09 -0.91 -3.50
CA ILE A 113 -11.34 0.01 -2.38
C ILE A 113 -10.72 1.40 -2.66
N ALA A 114 -9.62 1.48 -3.41
CA ALA A 114 -9.04 2.74 -3.86
C ALA A 114 -9.98 3.51 -4.80
N ASP A 115 -10.66 2.82 -5.72
CA ASP A 115 -11.69 3.43 -6.58
C ASP A 115 -12.85 3.97 -5.76
N TRP A 116 -13.31 3.21 -4.77
CA TRP A 116 -14.42 3.65 -3.90
C TRP A 116 -14.02 4.84 -3.02
N ALA A 117 -12.78 4.85 -2.49
CA ALA A 117 -12.26 5.98 -1.73
C ALA A 117 -12.21 7.24 -2.61
N ARG A 118 -11.68 7.14 -3.82
CA ARG A 118 -11.63 8.25 -4.79
C ARG A 118 -13.05 8.73 -5.18
N GLN A 119 -13.98 7.83 -5.43
CA GLN A 119 -15.38 8.17 -5.73
C GLN A 119 -16.08 8.87 -4.55
N SER A 120 -15.70 8.58 -3.31
CA SER A 120 -16.20 9.27 -2.13
C SER A 120 -15.58 10.66 -1.92
N GLY A 121 -14.59 11.03 -2.76
CA GLY A 121 -13.88 12.31 -2.69
C GLY A 121 -12.66 12.31 -1.77
N ALA A 122 -12.28 11.14 -1.21
CA ALA A 122 -11.03 11.01 -0.47
C ALA A 122 -9.82 11.08 -1.41
N ALA A 123 -8.69 11.55 -0.90
CA ALA A 123 -7.42 11.47 -1.62
C ALA A 123 -6.91 10.01 -1.60
N VAL A 124 -6.23 9.59 -2.67
CA VAL A 124 -5.76 8.21 -2.80
C VAL A 124 -4.27 8.13 -3.08
N GLY A 125 -3.55 7.37 -2.26
CA GLY A 125 -2.15 7.04 -2.45
C GLY A 125 -1.92 5.53 -2.55
N ILE A 126 -1.11 5.10 -3.50
CA ILE A 126 -0.70 3.70 -3.69
C ILE A 126 0.83 3.66 -3.73
N THR A 127 1.42 2.95 -2.77
CA THR A 127 2.87 3.01 -2.55
C THR A 127 3.47 1.65 -2.27
N THR A 128 4.76 1.49 -2.60
CA THR A 128 5.44 0.20 -2.50
C THR A 128 6.96 0.38 -2.34
N SER A 129 7.63 -0.64 -1.86
CA SER A 129 9.09 -0.75 -1.90
C SER A 129 9.64 -1.41 -3.17
N VAL A 130 8.76 -1.87 -4.08
CA VAL A 130 9.10 -2.42 -5.40
C VAL A 130 8.68 -1.48 -6.52
N ALA A 131 8.58 -1.96 -7.76
CA ALA A 131 8.11 -1.16 -8.89
C ALA A 131 6.65 -0.73 -8.70
N ILE A 132 6.34 0.52 -9.07
CA ILE A 132 4.99 1.08 -8.88
C ILE A 132 3.93 0.37 -9.72
N ASP A 133 4.34 -0.40 -10.72
CA ASP A 133 3.54 -1.25 -11.60
C ASP A 133 3.69 -2.75 -11.28
N HIS A 134 4.24 -3.10 -10.09
CA HIS A 134 4.24 -4.47 -9.57
C HIS A 134 2.83 -4.93 -9.21
N ALA A 135 2.64 -6.24 -9.07
CA ALA A 135 1.33 -6.87 -8.94
C ALA A 135 0.49 -6.35 -7.76
N THR A 136 1.06 -6.25 -6.56
CA THR A 136 0.32 -5.86 -5.36
C THR A 136 -0.21 -4.43 -5.43
N PRO A 137 0.61 -3.38 -5.74
CA PRO A 137 0.08 -2.04 -5.94
C PRO A 137 -0.89 -1.97 -7.13
N ALA A 138 -0.59 -2.71 -8.22
CA ALA A 138 -1.42 -2.72 -9.43
C ALA A 138 -2.85 -3.23 -9.18
N ALA A 139 -3.05 -4.14 -8.24
CA ALA A 139 -4.38 -4.63 -7.87
C ALA A 139 -5.35 -3.52 -7.42
N PHE A 140 -4.84 -2.35 -7.00
CA PHE A 140 -5.64 -1.22 -6.55
C PHE A 140 -6.05 -0.25 -7.67
N TYR A 141 -5.53 -0.44 -8.91
CA TYR A 141 -5.83 0.48 -10.01
C TYR A 141 -5.86 -0.17 -11.40
N ALA A 142 -5.36 -1.41 -11.56
CA ALA A 142 -5.24 -2.05 -12.87
C ALA A 142 -6.21 -3.24 -13.03
N HIS A 143 -6.57 -3.48 -14.29
CA HIS A 143 -7.45 -4.57 -14.71
C HIS A 143 -6.81 -5.28 -15.89
N VAL A 144 -6.00 -6.32 -15.61
CA VAL A 144 -5.32 -7.13 -16.64
C VAL A 144 -5.43 -8.61 -16.32
N LYS A 145 -5.38 -9.43 -17.37
CA LYS A 145 -5.47 -10.89 -17.25
C LYS A 145 -4.22 -11.50 -16.65
N GLU A 146 -3.07 -10.90 -16.94
CA GLU A 146 -1.77 -11.40 -16.51
C GLU A 146 -0.89 -10.26 -15.97
N ARG A 147 -0.33 -10.45 -14.79
CA ARG A 147 0.54 -9.47 -14.08
C ARG A 147 1.80 -9.08 -14.85
N ASN A 148 2.14 -9.82 -15.90
CA ASN A 148 3.29 -9.53 -16.75
C ASN A 148 2.99 -8.49 -17.84
N GLU A 149 1.76 -8.00 -17.96
CA GLU A 149 1.38 -6.93 -18.88
C GLU A 149 1.83 -5.55 -18.35
N GLN A 150 3.12 -5.43 -17.98
CA GLN A 150 3.67 -4.33 -17.19
C GLN A 150 3.49 -2.94 -17.83
N TYR A 151 3.65 -2.83 -19.16
CA TYR A 151 3.38 -1.56 -19.85
C TYR A 151 1.90 -1.16 -19.74
N THR A 152 0.99 -2.11 -19.96
CA THR A 152 -0.46 -1.89 -19.83
C THR A 152 -0.83 -1.48 -18.39
N ILE A 153 -0.21 -2.12 -17.39
CA ILE A 153 -0.39 -1.78 -15.98
C ILE A 153 0.09 -0.35 -15.70
N GLY A 154 1.30 0.01 -16.15
CA GLY A 154 1.84 1.35 -16.01
C GLY A 154 0.98 2.41 -16.69
N LYS A 155 0.40 2.10 -17.87
CA LYS A 155 -0.55 2.98 -18.55
C LYS A 155 -1.83 3.18 -17.74
N GLN A 156 -2.39 2.12 -17.18
CA GLN A 156 -3.58 2.21 -16.31
C GLN A 156 -3.28 2.98 -15.02
N LEU A 157 -2.05 2.90 -14.47
CA LEU A 157 -1.60 3.75 -13.37
C LEU A 157 -1.75 5.24 -13.74
N VAL A 158 -1.19 5.65 -14.88
CA VAL A 158 -1.24 7.04 -15.35
C VAL A 158 -2.69 7.51 -15.61
N GLU A 159 -3.56 6.61 -16.03
CA GLU A 159 -4.97 6.89 -16.32
C GLU A 159 -5.89 6.83 -15.07
N SER A 160 -5.48 6.18 -13.99
CA SER A 160 -6.29 5.92 -12.79
C SER A 160 -6.85 7.17 -12.12
N GLY A 161 -6.08 8.25 -12.14
CA GLY A 161 -6.45 9.49 -11.51
C GLY A 161 -6.23 9.54 -10.01
N ASN A 162 -5.54 8.57 -9.41
CA ASN A 162 -5.12 8.62 -8.01
C ASN A 162 -4.14 9.77 -7.77
N ASP A 163 -4.04 10.25 -6.54
CA ASP A 163 -3.35 11.49 -6.21
C ASP A 163 -1.85 11.30 -5.97
N PHE A 164 -1.45 10.15 -5.42
CA PHE A 164 -0.07 9.87 -5.02
C PHE A 164 0.35 8.44 -5.35
N TYR A 165 1.49 8.31 -6.00
CA TYR A 165 2.18 7.04 -6.20
C TYR A 165 3.62 7.14 -5.69
N ALA A 166 4.14 6.07 -5.11
CA ALA A 166 5.55 6.00 -4.77
C ALA A 166 6.09 4.57 -4.82
N GLY A 167 7.35 4.44 -5.23
CA GLY A 167 8.06 3.19 -5.33
C GLY A 167 9.40 3.34 -6.06
N SER A 168 9.88 2.23 -6.64
CA SER A 168 11.17 2.30 -7.32
C SER A 168 11.10 3.04 -8.66
N ASP A 169 10.39 2.49 -9.62
CA ASP A 169 10.23 3.08 -10.97
C ASP A 169 9.12 2.36 -11.74
N PHE A 170 8.85 2.75 -12.99
CA PHE A 170 8.12 1.93 -13.93
C PHE A 170 9.01 0.78 -14.44
N THR A 171 8.46 -0.43 -14.50
CA THR A 171 9.16 -1.60 -15.02
C THR A 171 9.44 -1.46 -16.52
N ILE A 172 8.41 -1.10 -17.29
CA ILE A 172 8.48 -0.87 -18.74
C ILE A 172 7.91 0.52 -19.05
N PRO A 173 8.76 1.58 -19.09
CA PRO A 173 8.27 2.95 -19.27
C PRO A 173 7.92 3.34 -20.70
N THR A 174 8.25 2.50 -21.68
CA THR A 174 8.02 2.79 -23.13
C THR A 174 7.24 1.64 -23.74
N ASP A 175 6.30 1.95 -24.63
CA ASP A 175 5.52 0.95 -25.33
C ASP A 175 6.44 0.04 -26.15
N PRO A 176 6.45 -1.28 -25.90
CA PRO A 176 7.28 -2.20 -26.66
C PRO A 176 6.94 -2.25 -28.17
N GLU A 177 5.68 -1.94 -28.52
CA GLU A 177 5.22 -1.90 -29.93
C GLU A 177 5.52 -0.55 -30.60
N TYR A 178 5.70 0.53 -29.78
CA TYR A 178 6.00 1.89 -30.26
C TYR A 178 7.18 2.50 -29.49
N PRO A 179 8.40 1.97 -29.65
CA PRO A 179 9.55 2.36 -28.81
C PRO A 179 9.98 3.83 -28.98
N ASN A 180 9.53 4.50 -30.03
CA ASN A 180 9.75 5.94 -30.27
C ASN A 180 8.55 6.81 -29.88
N GLY A 181 7.52 6.23 -29.27
CA GLY A 181 6.36 6.94 -28.73
C GLY A 181 6.64 7.65 -27.42
N PRO A 182 5.64 8.35 -26.84
CA PRO A 182 5.79 8.98 -25.54
C PRO A 182 6.03 7.91 -24.46
N THR A 183 6.88 8.24 -23.52
CA THR A 183 7.11 7.42 -22.32
C THR A 183 5.97 7.59 -21.31
N LEU A 184 5.80 6.62 -20.41
CA LEU A 184 4.85 6.75 -19.29
C LEU A 184 5.15 7.95 -18.39
N TYR A 185 6.40 8.42 -18.33
CA TYR A 185 6.75 9.65 -17.62
C TYR A 185 6.15 10.89 -18.30
N GLU A 186 6.24 10.99 -19.63
CA GLU A 186 5.67 12.08 -20.39
C GLU A 186 4.14 12.06 -20.36
N GLU A 187 3.54 10.87 -20.47
CA GLU A 187 2.09 10.69 -20.34
C GLU A 187 1.61 11.09 -18.93
N ALA A 188 2.32 10.69 -17.88
CA ALA A 188 2.00 11.06 -16.50
C ALA A 188 2.06 12.58 -16.29
N CYS A 189 3.11 13.25 -16.82
CA CYS A 189 3.22 14.69 -16.78
C CYS A 189 2.05 15.37 -17.53
N ALA A 190 1.67 14.87 -18.70
CA ALA A 190 0.53 15.37 -19.46
C ALA A 190 -0.81 15.19 -18.72
N LYS A 191 -0.94 14.18 -17.86
CA LYS A 191 -2.10 13.94 -16.97
C LYS A 191 -2.03 14.73 -15.65
N GLY A 192 -1.02 15.58 -15.48
CA GLY A 192 -0.88 16.47 -14.33
C GLY A 192 -0.17 15.89 -13.12
N TYR A 193 0.56 14.79 -13.31
CA TYR A 193 1.49 14.29 -12.30
C TYR A 193 2.78 15.10 -12.32
N THR A 194 3.30 15.42 -11.14
CA THR A 194 4.68 15.84 -10.94
C THR A 194 5.49 14.60 -10.58
N ILE A 195 6.64 14.41 -11.22
CA ILE A 195 7.55 13.31 -10.90
C ILE A 195 8.68 13.87 -10.05
N ALA A 196 8.86 13.29 -8.86
CA ALA A 196 9.99 13.55 -7.96
C ALA A 196 10.88 12.30 -7.88
N ARG A 197 12.20 12.50 -7.83
CA ARG A 197 13.17 11.41 -7.71
C ARG A 197 13.98 11.54 -6.43
N GLY A 198 13.69 10.63 -5.48
CA GLY A 198 14.24 10.68 -4.11
C GLY A 198 13.49 11.66 -3.21
N TYR A 199 13.62 11.45 -1.90
CA TYR A 199 12.89 12.23 -0.89
C TYR A 199 13.25 13.71 -0.91
N ALA A 200 14.53 14.04 -1.12
CA ALA A 200 14.99 15.43 -1.18
C ALA A 200 14.42 16.22 -2.38
N ASP A 201 14.18 15.56 -3.52
CA ASP A 201 13.51 16.18 -4.67
C ASP A 201 12.00 16.28 -4.44
N TYR A 202 11.38 15.30 -3.78
CA TYR A 202 9.99 15.40 -3.34
C TYR A 202 9.76 16.65 -2.49
N LEU A 203 10.59 16.91 -1.49
CA LEU A 203 10.45 18.08 -0.62
C LEU A 203 10.47 19.41 -1.38
N LYS A 204 11.18 19.48 -2.51
CA LYS A 204 11.22 20.67 -3.38
C LYS A 204 10.00 20.81 -4.27
N ARG A 205 9.31 19.69 -4.57
CA ARG A 205 8.22 19.62 -5.55
C ARG A 205 6.85 19.36 -4.93
N ALA A 206 6.76 19.08 -3.63
CA ALA A 206 5.53 18.65 -2.95
C ALA A 206 4.33 19.59 -3.19
N ASP A 207 4.59 20.90 -3.35
CA ASP A 207 3.54 21.92 -3.55
C ASP A 207 3.33 22.27 -5.04
N SER A 208 4.08 21.66 -5.98
CA SER A 208 4.10 22.07 -7.39
C SER A 208 3.11 21.35 -8.30
N GLY A 209 2.43 20.32 -7.83
CA GLY A 209 1.60 19.47 -8.68
C GLY A 209 0.22 19.14 -8.12
N LYS A 210 -0.71 18.82 -9.04
CA LYS A 210 -2.04 18.33 -8.67
C LYS A 210 -1.99 16.85 -8.22
N ARG A 211 -1.03 16.09 -8.73
CA ARG A 211 -0.77 14.68 -8.44
C ARG A 211 0.73 14.45 -8.39
N MET A 212 1.17 13.42 -7.70
CA MET A 212 2.58 13.15 -7.48
C MET A 212 2.92 11.69 -7.76
N ILE A 213 4.05 11.48 -8.42
CA ILE A 213 4.73 10.18 -8.49
C ILE A 213 6.12 10.37 -7.88
N LEU A 214 6.37 9.76 -6.73
CA LEU A 214 7.67 9.75 -6.06
C LEU A 214 8.41 8.46 -6.40
N LEU A 215 9.47 8.58 -7.17
CA LEU A 215 10.34 7.47 -7.55
C LEU A 215 11.67 7.53 -6.81
N GLN A 216 12.37 6.40 -6.74
CA GLN A 216 13.76 6.40 -6.29
C GLN A 216 14.64 7.29 -7.18
N SER A 217 15.86 7.61 -6.71
CA SER A 217 16.82 8.41 -7.49
C SER A 217 17.10 7.76 -8.86
N GLU A 218 17.53 8.57 -9.84
CA GLU A 218 17.91 8.05 -11.15
C GLU A 218 19.10 7.08 -11.06
N GLU A 219 20.01 7.32 -10.14
CA GLU A 219 21.18 6.46 -9.92
C GLU A 219 20.76 5.09 -9.40
N ALA A 220 19.85 5.04 -8.42
CA ALA A 220 19.28 3.80 -7.90
C ALA A 220 18.48 3.08 -9.00
N SER A 221 17.68 3.80 -9.80
CA SER A 221 16.91 3.21 -10.92
C SER A 221 17.80 2.63 -12.01
N LYS A 222 18.95 3.21 -12.28
CA LYS A 222 19.94 2.63 -13.23
C LYS A 222 20.54 1.33 -12.70
N THR A 223 20.69 1.20 -11.39
CA THR A 223 21.20 -0.02 -10.75
C THR A 223 20.11 -1.09 -10.69
N ASN A 224 18.94 -0.75 -10.21
CA ASN A 224 17.77 -1.64 -10.14
C ASN A 224 16.48 -0.81 -10.19
N ARG A 225 15.71 -0.93 -11.28
CA ARG A 225 14.42 -0.24 -11.40
C ARG A 225 13.26 -1.02 -10.78
N TYR A 226 13.45 -2.29 -10.50
CA TYR A 226 12.37 -3.17 -10.04
C TYR A 226 12.06 -3.02 -8.55
N SER A 227 13.00 -2.50 -7.78
CA SER A 227 12.80 -2.21 -6.35
C SER A 227 13.71 -1.07 -5.88
N ILE A 228 13.32 -0.40 -4.78
CA ILE A 228 14.27 0.42 -4.02
C ILE A 228 15.39 -0.49 -3.45
N PRO A 229 16.57 0.03 -3.10
CA PRO A 229 17.64 -0.80 -2.55
C PRO A 229 17.19 -1.58 -1.31
N TYR A 230 17.72 -2.79 -1.11
CA TYR A 230 17.47 -3.54 0.13
C TYR A 230 17.92 -2.75 1.34
N ALA A 231 17.23 -2.87 2.46
CA ALA A 231 17.53 -2.14 3.69
C ALA A 231 19.00 -2.34 4.15
N LEU A 232 19.59 -3.50 3.84
CA LEU A 232 20.99 -3.79 4.10
C LEU A 232 21.99 -3.05 3.17
N ASP A 233 21.53 -2.66 1.96
CA ASP A 233 22.39 -2.10 0.90
C ASP A 233 22.15 -0.60 0.69
N ARG A 234 21.23 -0.01 1.44
CA ARG A 234 20.85 1.41 1.30
C ARG A 234 22.01 2.33 1.60
N LYS A 235 22.11 3.37 0.76
CA LYS A 235 23.01 4.49 0.91
C LYS A 235 22.25 5.73 1.35
N ASP A 236 22.98 6.73 1.82
CA ASP A 236 22.39 8.03 2.15
C ASP A 236 21.70 8.63 0.93
N GLY A 237 20.42 8.99 1.12
CA GLY A 237 19.55 9.54 0.07
C GLY A 237 18.71 8.52 -0.69
N ASP A 238 18.93 7.22 -0.50
CA ASP A 238 18.01 6.21 -1.01
C ASP A 238 16.66 6.27 -0.28
N LEU A 239 15.57 6.02 -1.02
CA LEU A 239 14.23 5.99 -0.43
C LEU A 239 14.08 4.83 0.55
N THR A 240 13.40 5.09 1.65
CA THR A 240 12.90 4.11 2.60
C THR A 240 11.38 4.04 2.53
N LEU A 241 10.78 2.96 3.01
CA LEU A 241 9.32 2.89 3.10
C LEU A 241 8.78 3.93 4.10
N THR A 242 9.58 4.30 5.10
CA THR A 242 9.32 5.42 6.03
C THR A 242 9.22 6.76 5.30
N ASP A 243 10.16 7.07 4.39
CA ASP A 243 10.14 8.31 3.60
C ASP A 243 8.94 8.36 2.68
N ILE A 244 8.66 7.25 2.00
CA ILE A 244 7.49 7.08 1.13
C ILE A 244 6.19 7.32 1.92
N THR A 245 6.08 6.75 3.12
CA THR A 245 4.89 6.92 3.97
C THR A 245 4.74 8.37 4.44
N ARG A 246 5.82 9.03 4.86
CA ARG A 246 5.80 10.46 5.25
C ARG A 246 5.41 11.36 4.09
N ALA A 247 6.01 11.14 2.92
CA ALA A 247 5.67 11.88 1.70
C ALA A 247 4.20 11.71 1.32
N GLY A 248 3.69 10.48 1.38
CA GLY A 248 2.29 10.19 1.09
C GLY A 248 1.33 10.89 2.05
N ILE A 249 1.58 10.83 3.36
CA ILE A 249 0.76 11.53 4.36
C ILE A 249 0.76 13.03 4.09
N ASP A 250 1.94 13.65 3.93
CA ASP A 250 2.07 15.09 3.69
C ASP A 250 1.31 15.51 2.43
N PHE A 251 1.49 14.79 1.33
CA PHE A 251 0.83 15.12 0.07
C PHE A 251 -0.70 14.92 0.12
N LEU A 252 -1.17 13.77 0.65
CA LEU A 252 -2.59 13.45 0.70
C LEU A 252 -3.35 14.35 1.66
N MET A 253 -2.74 14.75 2.80
CA MET A 253 -3.33 15.71 3.72
C MET A 253 -3.54 17.08 3.06
N LYS A 254 -2.52 17.61 2.38
CA LYS A 254 -2.61 18.88 1.63
C LYS A 254 -3.65 18.81 0.51
N LYS A 255 -3.85 17.64 -0.09
CA LYS A 255 -4.74 17.47 -1.23
C LYS A 255 -6.22 17.54 -0.86
N GLN A 256 -6.70 16.63 -0.06
CA GLN A 256 -8.10 16.50 0.36
C GLN A 256 -8.23 16.03 1.82
N GLY A 257 -7.10 15.66 2.45
CA GLY A 257 -7.09 14.96 3.72
C GLY A 257 -7.82 15.70 4.82
N GLU A 258 -7.64 17.00 4.94
CA GLU A 258 -8.33 17.79 5.96
C GLU A 258 -9.85 17.82 5.79
N LYS A 259 -10.35 17.70 4.56
CA LYS A 259 -11.79 17.76 4.25
C LYS A 259 -12.44 16.39 4.18
N ASN A 260 -11.93 15.52 3.30
CA ASN A 260 -12.57 14.27 2.92
C ASN A 260 -11.80 13.03 3.38
N GLY A 261 -10.62 13.21 3.99
CA GLY A 261 -9.74 12.12 4.37
C GLY A 261 -8.93 11.56 3.20
N PHE A 262 -8.27 10.44 3.48
CA PHE A 262 -7.50 9.72 2.46
C PHE A 262 -7.53 8.21 2.69
N PHE A 263 -7.28 7.48 1.61
CA PHE A 263 -6.90 6.08 1.60
C PHE A 263 -5.45 5.98 1.11
N MET A 264 -4.60 5.31 1.86
CA MET A 264 -3.22 5.08 1.49
C MET A 264 -2.88 3.59 1.65
N MET A 265 -2.53 2.93 0.55
CA MET A 265 -1.95 1.60 0.55
C MET A 265 -0.43 1.70 0.57
N ILE A 266 0.21 0.91 1.43
CA ILE A 266 1.67 0.86 1.60
C ILE A 266 2.11 -0.60 1.56
N GLU A 267 2.98 -0.94 0.61
CA GLU A 267 3.47 -2.30 0.46
C GLU A 267 4.94 -2.45 0.84
N GLY A 268 5.20 -3.46 1.68
CA GLY A 268 6.54 -4.00 1.91
C GLY A 268 6.84 -5.16 0.96
N GLY A 269 6.99 -4.86 -0.35
CA GLY A 269 7.06 -5.88 -1.41
C GLY A 269 8.36 -6.69 -1.42
N LYS A 270 9.43 -6.20 -0.78
CA LYS A 270 10.72 -6.89 -0.79
C LYS A 270 10.86 -7.96 0.30
N ILE A 271 9.92 -8.06 1.21
CA ILE A 271 9.87 -9.15 2.19
C ILE A 271 9.78 -10.48 1.44
N ASP A 272 8.83 -10.59 0.50
CA ASP A 272 8.63 -11.77 -0.35
C ASP A 272 9.88 -12.09 -1.21
N TRP A 273 10.47 -11.08 -1.84
CA TRP A 273 11.62 -11.29 -2.72
C TRP A 273 12.83 -11.88 -1.98
N ALA A 274 13.06 -11.45 -0.73
CA ALA A 274 14.07 -12.04 0.11
C ALA A 274 13.69 -13.47 0.53
N CYS A 275 12.42 -13.73 0.84
CA CYS A 275 11.93 -15.09 1.18
C CYS A 275 12.10 -16.06 0.01
N HIS A 276 11.85 -15.62 -1.24
CA HIS A 276 12.10 -16.45 -2.43
C HIS A 276 13.56 -16.91 -2.58
N ALA A 277 14.51 -16.08 -2.17
CA ALA A 277 15.93 -16.40 -2.16
C ALA A 277 16.38 -17.18 -0.91
N ASN A 278 15.48 -17.48 0.03
CA ASN A 278 15.79 -17.95 1.39
C ASN A 278 16.83 -17.05 2.09
N ASP A 279 16.74 -15.75 1.87
CA ASP A 279 17.67 -14.75 2.38
C ASP A 279 17.12 -14.10 3.64
N LEU A 280 17.94 -13.99 4.67
CA LEU A 280 17.59 -13.30 5.91
C LEU A 280 17.37 -11.79 5.73
N ALA A 281 17.63 -11.25 4.54
CA ALA A 281 17.31 -9.87 4.17
C ALA A 281 15.81 -9.54 4.33
N PHE A 282 14.91 -10.52 4.40
CA PHE A 282 13.50 -10.27 4.72
C PHE A 282 13.31 -9.63 6.12
N ILE A 283 14.20 -9.91 7.07
CA ILE A 283 14.13 -9.36 8.43
C ILE A 283 14.27 -7.83 8.42
N PRO A 284 15.34 -7.22 7.89
CA PRO A 284 15.44 -5.77 7.80
C PRO A 284 14.37 -5.14 6.88
N GLU A 285 13.88 -5.83 5.85
CA GLU A 285 12.75 -5.34 5.04
C GLU A 285 11.45 -5.27 5.85
N LEU A 286 11.18 -6.28 6.69
CA LEU A 286 10.04 -6.29 7.58
C LEU A 286 10.15 -5.21 8.66
N ILE A 287 11.36 -4.98 9.20
CA ILE A 287 11.62 -3.88 10.14
C ILE A 287 11.43 -2.52 9.45
N ASP A 288 11.82 -2.35 8.19
CA ASP A 288 11.57 -1.13 7.42
C ASP A 288 10.06 -0.88 7.25
N MET A 289 9.28 -1.93 7.00
CA MET A 289 7.81 -1.85 6.98
C MET A 289 7.25 -1.47 8.36
N ASP A 290 7.71 -2.08 9.46
CA ASP A 290 7.25 -1.72 10.81
C ASP A 290 7.58 -0.25 11.15
N ASN A 291 8.73 0.26 10.71
CA ASN A 291 9.06 1.68 10.85
C ASN A 291 8.09 2.58 10.07
N ALA A 292 7.63 2.16 8.91
CA ALA A 292 6.58 2.86 8.17
C ALA A 292 5.21 2.78 8.89
N VAL A 293 4.87 1.63 9.49
CA VAL A 293 3.68 1.49 10.35
C VAL A 293 3.76 2.44 11.55
N ARG A 294 4.93 2.61 12.17
CA ARG A 294 5.13 3.57 13.28
C ARG A 294 4.82 5.01 12.87
N VAL A 295 5.15 5.40 11.64
CA VAL A 295 4.77 6.73 11.11
C VAL A 295 3.24 6.89 11.04
N ALA A 296 2.52 5.88 10.56
CA ALA A 296 1.07 5.89 10.55
C ALA A 296 0.48 5.84 11.98
N TYR A 297 1.12 5.12 12.89
CA TYR A 297 0.72 5.08 14.30
C TYR A 297 0.92 6.42 15.02
N ASP A 298 1.99 7.17 14.69
CA ASP A 298 2.19 8.52 15.20
C ASP A 298 1.15 9.50 14.64
N PHE A 299 0.71 9.33 13.40
CA PHE A 299 -0.43 10.05 12.83
C PHE A 299 -1.74 9.68 13.56
N TYR A 300 -1.98 8.39 13.82
CA TYR A 300 -3.14 7.92 14.59
C TYR A 300 -3.22 8.60 15.97
N LYS A 301 -2.10 8.76 16.69
CA LYS A 301 -2.09 9.44 18.00
C LYS A 301 -2.60 10.88 17.94
N GLN A 302 -2.49 11.52 16.78
CA GLN A 302 -2.98 12.89 16.54
C GLN A 302 -4.45 12.89 16.06
N HIS A 303 -4.93 11.78 15.48
CA HIS A 303 -6.27 11.62 14.91
C HIS A 303 -6.92 10.29 15.34
N PRO A 304 -7.04 10.00 16.66
CA PRO A 304 -7.39 8.66 17.13
C PRO A 304 -8.81 8.21 16.76
N ASP A 305 -9.75 9.13 16.67
CA ASP A 305 -11.15 8.84 16.37
C ASP A 305 -11.48 8.76 14.88
N GLU A 306 -10.53 9.14 14.01
CA GLU A 306 -10.73 9.26 12.58
C GLU A 306 -9.80 8.33 11.76
N THR A 307 -8.86 7.62 12.40
CA THR A 307 -7.82 6.83 11.72
C THR A 307 -8.06 5.34 11.86
N LEU A 308 -7.95 4.62 10.76
CA LEU A 308 -7.90 3.17 10.70
C LEU A 308 -6.56 2.73 10.12
N ILE A 309 -5.83 1.89 10.86
CA ILE A 309 -4.60 1.24 10.40
C ILE A 309 -4.89 -0.26 10.28
N ILE A 310 -4.66 -0.81 9.09
CA ILE A 310 -4.75 -2.24 8.81
C ILE A 310 -3.37 -2.70 8.37
N VAL A 311 -2.88 -3.78 8.96
CA VAL A 311 -1.63 -4.45 8.54
C VAL A 311 -1.95 -5.89 8.25
N THR A 312 -1.59 -6.37 7.07
CA THR A 312 -1.85 -7.73 6.59
C THR A 312 -0.73 -8.23 5.69
N ALA A 313 -0.81 -9.49 5.31
CA ALA A 313 -0.06 -10.07 4.20
C ALA A 313 -1.03 -10.49 3.10
N ASP A 314 -0.55 -10.58 1.86
CA ASP A 314 -1.30 -11.11 0.72
C ASP A 314 -1.15 -12.64 0.62
N HIS A 315 -0.02 -13.18 1.09
CA HIS A 315 0.30 -14.60 1.28
C HIS A 315 1.49 -14.78 2.26
N GLU A 316 1.97 -16.00 2.44
CA GLU A 316 3.22 -16.34 3.14
C GLU A 316 4.08 -17.33 2.33
#